data_9e009636fe0be5d92733041f75501c7f
#
_entry.id   9e009636fe0be5d92733041f75501c7f
#
_cell.length_a   1.000
_cell.length_b   1.000
_cell.length_c   1.000
_cell.angle_alpha   90.00
_cell.angle_beta   90.00
_cell.angle_gamma   90.00
#
_symmetry.space_group_name_H-M   'P 1'
#
loop_
_entity.id
_entity.type
_entity.pdbx_description
1 polymer ?
#
loop_
_entity_poly.entity_id
_entity_poly.type
_entity_poly.pdbx_seq_one_letter_code
_entity_poly.pdbx_strand_id
1 'polypeptide(L)'
;VHTYLEQKDLFEEAKKQALKLSSQRLLFHSHNSAALFGCDEFPSDELCRVGLAQFGYNEFSKDLKKVLKLYAHRLSSRILEKGQSVGYGGVFMADEDIKIATYDLGYADGLLRYDGNGELKLASGEHLLGRMSMDSFSCKDLGEKICVFEDAQIWASFFNTIEYEILVKLSPFIPRVLI
;
A
#
# COMPACT_ATOMS: atom_id res chain seq x y z
N VAL A 1 -10.87 24.71 -5.45
CA VAL A 1 -10.82 23.35 -6.00
C VAL A 1 -12.03 23.18 -6.89
N HIS A 2 -11.83 22.89 -8.16
CA HIS A 2 -12.92 22.60 -9.08
C HIS A 2 -13.61 21.29 -8.70
N THR A 3 -14.92 21.31 -8.72
CA THR A 3 -15.73 20.12 -8.48
C THR A 3 -15.59 19.11 -9.64
N TYR A 4 -16.00 17.87 -9.40
CA TYR A 4 -16.05 16.84 -10.45
C TYR A 4 -16.90 17.30 -11.66
N LEU A 5 -18.04 17.94 -11.40
CA LEU A 5 -18.94 18.43 -12.47
C LEU A 5 -18.29 19.52 -13.31
N GLU A 6 -17.64 20.51 -12.68
CA GLU A 6 -16.91 21.56 -13.40
C GLU A 6 -15.79 20.99 -14.27
N GLN A 7 -15.04 20.00 -13.75
CA GLN A 7 -13.99 19.33 -14.52
C GLN A 7 -14.57 18.53 -15.70
N LYS A 8 -15.72 17.88 -15.51
CA LYS A 8 -16.43 17.16 -16.57
C LYS A 8 -16.86 18.11 -17.69
N ASP A 9 -17.46 19.25 -17.37
CA ASP A 9 -17.92 20.24 -18.35
C ASP A 9 -16.74 20.82 -19.16
N LEU A 10 -15.64 21.16 -18.49
CA LEU A 10 -14.42 21.63 -19.15
C LEU A 10 -13.81 20.55 -20.06
N PHE A 11 -13.86 19.29 -19.66
CA PHE A 11 -13.34 18.19 -20.47
C PHE A 11 -14.21 17.95 -21.70
N GLU A 12 -15.54 18.02 -21.59
CA GLU A 12 -16.46 17.91 -22.74
C GLU A 12 -16.23 19.03 -23.77
N GLU A 13 -15.96 20.24 -23.29
CA GLU A 13 -15.63 21.35 -24.21
C GLU A 13 -14.28 21.10 -24.90
N ALA A 14 -13.27 20.63 -24.17
CA ALA A 14 -11.97 20.27 -24.74
C ALA A 14 -12.09 19.12 -25.77
N LYS A 15 -12.94 18.11 -25.53
CA LYS A 15 -13.23 17.03 -26.48
C LYS A 15 -13.80 17.60 -27.79
N LYS A 16 -14.80 18.48 -27.69
CA LYS A 16 -15.41 19.13 -28.88
C LYS A 16 -14.38 19.90 -29.69
N GLN A 17 -13.48 20.62 -29.02
CA GLN A 17 -12.42 21.38 -29.72
C GLN A 17 -11.41 20.43 -30.39
N ALA A 18 -10.95 19.39 -29.67
CA ALA A 18 -10.02 18.41 -30.22
C ALA A 18 -10.57 17.69 -31.46
N LEU A 19 -11.85 17.31 -31.44
CA LEU A 19 -12.52 16.66 -32.58
C LEU A 19 -12.62 17.58 -33.82
N LYS A 20 -12.70 18.91 -33.63
CA LYS A 20 -12.68 19.87 -34.75
C LYS A 20 -11.29 20.03 -35.37
N LEU A 21 -10.23 19.81 -34.58
CA LEU A 21 -8.85 20.03 -35.00
C LEU A 21 -8.17 18.77 -35.55
N SER A 22 -8.73 17.60 -35.35
CA SER A 22 -8.14 16.34 -35.77
C SER A 22 -9.06 15.55 -36.68
N SER A 23 -8.52 15.07 -37.80
CA SER A 23 -9.17 14.09 -38.67
C SER A 23 -8.95 12.64 -38.24
N GLN A 24 -8.09 12.41 -37.26
CA GLN A 24 -7.80 11.09 -36.73
C GLN A 24 -8.80 10.69 -35.66
N ARG A 25 -8.99 9.38 -35.47
CA ARG A 25 -9.75 8.85 -34.33
C ARG A 25 -9.02 9.20 -33.05
N LEU A 26 -9.64 9.98 -32.19
CA LEU A 26 -9.13 10.30 -30.83
C LEU A 26 -9.75 9.36 -29.81
N LEU A 27 -8.96 9.00 -28.80
CA LEU A 27 -9.41 8.29 -27.61
C LEU A 27 -9.34 9.25 -26.43
N PHE A 28 -10.44 9.37 -25.71
CA PHE A 28 -10.56 10.26 -24.55
C PHE A 28 -10.57 9.46 -23.26
N HIS A 29 -10.06 10.05 -22.18
CA HIS A 29 -10.07 9.42 -20.87
C HIS A 29 -10.00 10.49 -19.76
N SER A 30 -11.08 10.73 -19.06
CA SER A 30 -11.12 11.63 -17.90
C SER A 30 -11.18 10.88 -16.57
N HIS A 31 -11.83 9.73 -16.54
CA HIS A 31 -12.12 9.00 -15.33
C HIS A 31 -10.93 8.20 -14.79
N ASN A 32 -10.61 8.41 -13.51
CA ASN A 32 -9.78 7.51 -12.69
C ASN A 32 -10.67 6.50 -11.95
N SER A 33 -10.09 5.68 -11.04
CA SER A 33 -10.86 4.71 -10.24
C SER A 33 -11.98 5.38 -9.44
N ALA A 34 -11.73 6.50 -8.78
CA ALA A 34 -12.74 7.19 -7.97
C ALA A 34 -13.89 7.72 -8.82
N ALA A 35 -13.57 8.42 -9.92
CA ALA A 35 -14.58 8.96 -10.82
C ALA A 35 -15.41 7.86 -11.51
N LEU A 36 -14.79 6.71 -11.86
CA LEU A 36 -15.51 5.57 -12.45
C LEU A 36 -16.59 5.01 -11.52
N PHE A 37 -16.27 4.84 -10.24
CA PHE A 37 -17.22 4.29 -9.27
C PHE A 37 -18.15 5.35 -8.66
N GLY A 38 -17.81 6.62 -8.80
CA GLY A 38 -18.60 7.74 -8.30
C GLY A 38 -19.52 8.38 -9.33
N CYS A 39 -19.47 7.97 -10.63
CA CYS A 39 -20.39 8.48 -11.64
C CYS A 39 -21.64 7.59 -11.76
N ASP A 40 -22.78 8.22 -12.04
CA ASP A 40 -24.03 7.50 -12.28
C ASP A 40 -24.00 6.74 -13.62
N GLU A 41 -23.34 7.33 -14.62
CA GLU A 41 -23.22 6.77 -15.97
C GLU A 41 -21.82 7.06 -16.52
N PHE A 42 -21.15 6.01 -17.02
CA PHE A 42 -19.84 6.13 -17.66
C PHE A 42 -20.00 6.47 -19.14
N PRO A 43 -19.31 7.51 -19.67
CA PRO A 43 -19.41 7.90 -21.07
C PRO A 43 -18.95 6.78 -22.02
N SER A 44 -19.79 6.47 -23.03
CA SER A 44 -19.52 5.38 -23.99
C SER A 44 -18.36 5.65 -24.96
N ASP A 45 -17.93 6.91 -25.08
CA ASP A 45 -16.84 7.38 -25.96
C ASP A 45 -15.52 7.60 -25.21
N GLU A 46 -15.46 7.22 -23.93
CA GLU A 46 -14.26 7.36 -23.08
C GLU A 46 -13.68 6.02 -22.66
N LEU A 47 -12.40 6.06 -22.31
CA LEU A 47 -11.67 5.02 -21.59
C LEU A 47 -11.51 5.42 -20.13
N CYS A 48 -11.34 4.44 -19.25
CA CYS A 48 -11.06 4.68 -17.84
C CYS A 48 -9.62 4.31 -17.47
N ARG A 49 -9.00 5.12 -16.62
CA ARG A 49 -7.67 4.84 -16.03
C ARG A 49 -7.84 4.17 -14.69
N VAL A 50 -8.08 2.86 -14.68
CA VAL A 50 -8.24 2.09 -13.45
C VAL A 50 -6.87 1.76 -12.87
N GLY A 51 -6.62 2.17 -11.64
CA GLY A 51 -5.40 1.91 -10.88
C GLY A 51 -5.72 1.27 -9.53
N LEU A 52 -6.01 2.08 -8.52
CA LEU A 52 -6.23 1.63 -7.14
C LEU A 52 -7.35 0.58 -7.02
N ALA A 53 -8.42 0.71 -7.80
CA ALA A 53 -9.53 -0.25 -7.77
C ALA A 53 -9.13 -1.67 -8.23
N GLN A 54 -8.08 -1.83 -9.04
CA GLN A 54 -7.56 -3.16 -9.39
C GLN A 54 -7.00 -3.93 -8.17
N PHE A 55 -6.56 -3.20 -7.15
CA PHE A 55 -6.09 -3.78 -5.89
C PHE A 55 -7.20 -3.98 -4.86
N GLY A 56 -8.44 -3.64 -5.20
CA GLY A 56 -9.59 -3.78 -4.32
C GLY A 56 -9.85 -2.60 -3.39
N TYR A 57 -9.35 -1.41 -3.73
CA TYR A 57 -9.54 -0.19 -2.93
C TYR A 57 -10.32 0.85 -3.70
N ASN A 58 -11.45 1.28 -3.13
CA ASN A 58 -12.24 2.41 -3.61
C ASN A 58 -13.22 2.84 -2.53
N GLU A 59 -13.36 4.15 -2.32
CA GLU A 59 -14.27 4.72 -1.30
C GLU A 59 -15.76 4.61 -1.69
N PHE A 60 -16.07 4.48 -2.99
CA PHE A 60 -17.43 4.42 -3.51
C PHE A 60 -17.97 2.99 -3.68
N SER A 61 -17.15 1.96 -3.49
CA SER A 61 -17.57 0.56 -3.63
C SER A 61 -17.02 -0.31 -2.51
N LYS A 62 -17.92 -1.01 -1.82
CA LYS A 62 -17.58 -2.02 -0.80
C LYS A 62 -17.46 -3.42 -1.35
N ASP A 63 -17.79 -3.63 -2.63
CA ASP A 63 -17.81 -4.95 -3.27
C ASP A 63 -16.44 -5.37 -3.81
N LEU A 64 -15.50 -4.44 -3.87
CA LEU A 64 -14.14 -4.71 -4.29
C LEU A 64 -13.39 -5.54 -3.25
N LYS A 65 -12.74 -6.61 -3.71
CA LYS A 65 -11.94 -7.49 -2.85
C LYS A 65 -10.46 -7.12 -2.95
N LYS A 66 -9.81 -6.99 -1.80
CA LYS A 66 -8.36 -6.80 -1.73
C LYS A 66 -7.65 -8.03 -2.29
N VAL A 67 -6.78 -7.83 -3.27
CA VAL A 67 -6.17 -8.93 -4.05
C VAL A 67 -4.69 -9.15 -3.72
N LEU A 68 -4.11 -8.33 -2.82
CA LEU A 68 -2.71 -8.43 -2.47
C LEU A 68 -2.53 -8.66 -0.97
N LYS A 69 -1.73 -9.69 -0.65
CA LYS A 69 -1.19 -9.93 0.69
C LYS A 69 0.33 -9.99 0.60
N LEU A 70 1.02 -9.34 1.52
CA LEU A 70 2.47 -9.36 1.61
C LEU A 70 2.91 -10.32 2.71
N TYR A 71 3.84 -11.20 2.40
CA TYR A 71 4.41 -12.16 3.35
C TYR A 71 5.91 -11.95 3.50
N ALA A 72 6.43 -12.27 4.68
CA ALA A 72 7.85 -12.30 4.98
C ALA A 72 8.23 -13.66 5.61
N HIS A 73 9.49 -14.08 5.41
CA HIS A 73 10.04 -15.31 5.97
C HIS A 73 11.03 -14.99 7.08
N ARG A 74 11.08 -15.86 8.08
CA ARG A 74 11.96 -15.69 9.23
C ARG A 74 13.41 -15.98 8.83
N LEU A 75 14.30 -15.02 9.07
CA LEU A 75 15.74 -15.17 8.92
C LEU A 75 16.39 -15.73 10.20
N SER A 76 15.93 -15.26 11.36
CA SER A 76 16.46 -15.68 12.65
C SER A 76 15.44 -15.50 13.76
N SER A 77 15.65 -16.21 14.87
CA SER A 77 14.86 -16.06 16.11
C SER A 77 15.78 -16.15 17.31
N ARG A 78 15.49 -15.35 18.36
CA ARG A 78 16.20 -15.37 19.63
C ARG A 78 15.33 -14.86 20.77
N ILE A 79 15.78 -15.13 21.99
CA ILE A 79 15.26 -14.42 23.15
C ILE A 79 15.96 -13.06 23.23
N LEU A 80 15.19 -12.00 23.37
CA LEU A 80 15.64 -10.68 23.75
C LEU A 80 15.36 -10.54 25.23
N GLU A 81 16.41 -10.53 26.04
CA GLU A 81 16.29 -10.46 27.49
C GLU A 81 15.84 -9.07 27.93
N LYS A 82 15.21 -8.99 29.08
CA LYS A 82 14.83 -7.72 29.69
C LYS A 82 16.02 -6.76 29.77
N GLY A 83 15.78 -5.51 29.29
CA GLY A 83 16.80 -4.46 29.24
C GLY A 83 17.69 -4.50 27.99
N GLN A 84 17.62 -5.55 27.17
CA GLN A 84 18.28 -5.55 25.86
C GLN A 84 17.45 -4.79 24.82
N SER A 85 18.12 -4.29 23.79
CA SER A 85 17.50 -3.55 22.72
C SER A 85 17.57 -4.26 21.36
N VAL A 86 16.69 -3.89 20.42
CA VAL A 86 16.69 -4.35 19.05
C VAL A 86 16.52 -3.18 18.07
N GLY A 87 17.10 -3.34 16.87
CA GLY A 87 17.10 -2.34 15.80
C GLY A 87 18.16 -1.26 15.98
N TYR A 88 18.37 -0.47 14.93
CA TYR A 88 19.36 0.60 14.93
C TYR A 88 19.05 1.68 15.98
N GLY A 89 20.08 2.05 16.74
CA GLY A 89 19.98 3.06 17.78
C GLY A 89 19.26 2.62 19.04
N GLY A 90 18.94 1.32 19.17
CA GLY A 90 18.34 0.76 20.40
C GLY A 90 16.98 1.39 20.74
N VAL A 91 16.20 1.77 19.78
CA VAL A 91 14.92 2.50 19.98
C VAL A 91 13.89 1.65 20.73
N PHE A 92 13.88 0.34 20.49
CA PHE A 92 13.08 -0.59 21.28
C PHE A 92 13.95 -1.26 22.35
N MET A 93 13.50 -1.23 23.58
CA MET A 93 14.11 -1.93 24.72
C MET A 93 13.07 -2.86 25.34
N ALA A 94 13.45 -4.11 25.56
CA ALA A 94 12.57 -5.09 26.16
C ALA A 94 12.36 -4.82 27.66
N ASP A 95 11.13 -4.76 28.11
CA ASP A 95 10.73 -4.63 29.52
C ASP A 95 10.60 -5.99 30.24
N GLU A 96 10.55 -7.07 29.48
CA GLU A 96 10.59 -8.47 29.91
C GLU A 96 11.33 -9.32 28.86
N ASP A 97 11.61 -10.58 29.20
CA ASP A 97 12.16 -11.52 28.22
C ASP A 97 11.12 -11.82 27.13
N ILE A 98 11.46 -11.55 25.88
CA ILE A 98 10.56 -11.74 24.76
C ILE A 98 11.24 -12.53 23.65
N LYS A 99 10.55 -13.51 23.08
CA LYS A 99 11.01 -14.20 21.89
C LYS A 99 10.71 -13.35 20.65
N ILE A 100 11.78 -12.88 19.98
CA ILE A 100 11.70 -12.07 18.76
C ILE A 100 12.24 -12.83 17.56
N ALA A 101 11.82 -12.41 16.38
CA ALA A 101 12.35 -12.87 15.11
C ALA A 101 12.65 -11.68 14.18
N THR A 102 13.60 -11.91 13.29
CA THR A 102 13.92 -11.01 12.16
C THR A 102 13.40 -11.64 10.90
N TYR A 103 12.73 -10.84 10.06
CA TYR A 103 12.09 -11.23 8.81
C TYR A 103 12.69 -10.52 7.61
N ASP A 104 12.67 -11.18 6.44
CA ASP A 104 13.37 -10.87 5.19
C ASP A 104 12.71 -9.77 4.35
N LEU A 105 12.15 -8.75 4.94
CA LEU A 105 11.64 -7.58 4.24
C LEU A 105 12.06 -6.29 4.92
N GLY A 106 12.52 -5.33 4.13
CA GLY A 106 12.92 -4.02 4.60
C GLY A 106 12.53 -2.90 3.64
N TYR A 107 13.10 -1.72 3.85
CA TYR A 107 12.74 -0.56 3.02
C TYR A 107 13.34 -0.64 1.59
N ALA A 108 14.36 -1.46 1.32
CA ALA A 108 14.83 -1.72 -0.05
C ALA A 108 13.83 -2.57 -0.85
N ASP A 109 12.95 -3.31 -0.17
CA ASP A 109 11.88 -4.07 -0.81
C ASP A 109 10.64 -3.22 -1.12
N GLY A 110 10.74 -1.92 -0.87
CA GLY A 110 9.68 -0.95 -1.16
C GLY A 110 8.74 -0.67 0.01
N LEU A 111 9.00 -1.22 1.19
CA LEU A 111 8.28 -0.82 2.40
C LEU A 111 8.66 0.62 2.79
N LEU A 112 7.73 1.38 3.33
CA LEU A 112 8.07 2.66 3.95
C LEU A 112 8.88 2.40 5.22
N ARG A 113 9.97 3.18 5.38
CA ARG A 113 10.91 2.96 6.47
C ARG A 113 10.28 3.28 7.82
N TYR A 114 10.04 2.25 8.63
CA TYR A 114 9.64 2.43 10.02
C TYR A 114 10.84 2.90 10.88
N ASP A 115 10.68 4.01 11.56
CA ASP A 115 11.73 4.65 12.36
C ASP A 115 11.79 4.17 13.82
N GLY A 116 10.89 3.27 14.21
CA GLY A 116 10.78 2.72 15.56
C GLY A 116 9.84 3.50 16.48
N ASN A 117 9.16 4.54 15.98
CA ASN A 117 8.20 5.33 16.75
C ASN A 117 6.76 4.93 16.42
N GLY A 118 5.92 4.85 17.44
CA GLY A 118 4.53 4.41 17.31
C GLY A 118 4.40 2.89 17.13
N GLU A 119 3.19 2.43 16.82
CA GLU A 119 2.88 1.00 16.67
C GLU A 119 2.49 0.69 15.22
N LEU A 120 3.47 0.35 14.38
CA LEU A 120 3.21 -0.15 13.04
C LEU A 120 2.82 -1.63 13.12
N LYS A 121 1.56 -1.93 12.84
CA LYS A 121 0.97 -3.27 13.01
C LYS A 121 1.13 -4.16 11.79
N LEU A 122 1.40 -5.42 12.05
CA LEU A 122 1.30 -6.54 11.12
C LEU A 122 -0.15 -7.03 11.02
N ALA A 123 -0.44 -7.89 10.04
CA ALA A 123 -1.77 -8.50 9.89
C ALA A 123 -2.20 -9.34 11.12
N SER A 124 -1.25 -9.85 11.90
CA SER A 124 -1.51 -10.56 13.16
C SER A 124 -1.97 -9.67 14.31
N GLY A 125 -1.85 -8.34 14.17
CA GLY A 125 -2.05 -7.37 15.25
C GLY A 125 -0.81 -7.06 16.08
N GLU A 126 0.24 -7.89 16.01
CA GLU A 126 1.55 -7.58 16.60
C GLU A 126 2.21 -6.44 15.82
N HIS A 127 3.15 -5.73 16.46
CA HIS A 127 3.82 -4.58 15.85
C HIS A 127 5.32 -4.80 15.65
N LEU A 128 5.92 -3.99 14.80
CA LEU A 128 7.36 -3.99 14.57
C LEU A 128 8.09 -3.50 15.82
N LEU A 129 9.25 -4.09 16.08
CA LEU A 129 10.12 -3.76 17.21
C LEU A 129 11.40 -3.09 16.72
N GLY A 130 11.64 -1.85 17.17
CA GLY A 130 12.79 -1.07 16.76
C GLY A 130 12.74 -0.62 15.28
N ARG A 131 13.81 0.00 14.83
CA ARG A 131 13.90 0.55 13.46
C ARG A 131 14.03 -0.55 12.42
N MET A 132 13.27 -0.42 11.33
CA MET A 132 13.42 -1.26 10.15
C MET A 132 14.77 -1.03 9.46
N SER A 133 15.44 -2.11 9.06
CA SER A 133 16.67 -2.05 8.27
C SER A 133 16.37 -2.04 6.76
N MET A 134 17.44 -2.04 5.95
CA MET A 134 17.34 -2.08 4.50
C MET A 134 16.58 -3.33 4.03
N ASP A 135 16.93 -4.50 4.58
CA ASP A 135 16.51 -5.80 4.08
C ASP A 135 15.69 -6.59 5.11
N SER A 136 15.40 -6.00 6.29
CA SER A 136 14.72 -6.75 7.35
C SER A 136 14.04 -5.87 8.37
N PHE A 137 13.07 -6.44 9.08
CA PHE A 137 12.48 -5.89 10.29
C PHE A 137 12.41 -6.95 11.39
N SER A 138 12.22 -6.52 12.62
CA SER A 138 12.03 -7.39 13.77
C SER A 138 10.64 -7.21 14.38
N CYS A 139 10.06 -8.31 14.85
CA CYS A 139 8.84 -8.32 15.65
C CYS A 139 8.88 -9.53 16.62
N LYS A 140 7.81 -9.74 17.40
CA LYS A 140 7.62 -10.98 18.12
C LYS A 140 7.69 -12.19 17.17
N ASP A 141 8.25 -13.31 17.64
CA ASP A 141 8.35 -14.52 16.81
C ASP A 141 6.97 -15.12 16.53
N LEU A 142 6.53 -15.02 15.30
CA LEU A 142 5.22 -15.48 14.81
C LEU A 142 5.32 -16.71 13.90
N GLY A 143 6.52 -17.34 13.84
CA GLY A 143 6.75 -18.52 13.02
C GLY A 143 7.58 -18.26 11.77
N GLU A 144 7.68 -19.28 10.89
CA GLU A 144 8.56 -19.29 9.71
C GLU A 144 8.12 -18.29 8.62
N LYS A 145 6.82 -18.10 8.47
CA LYS A 145 6.23 -17.22 7.46
C LYS A 145 5.09 -16.43 8.09
N ILE A 146 5.12 -15.12 7.90
CA ILE A 146 4.10 -14.22 8.45
C ILE A 146 3.44 -13.39 7.35
N CYS A 147 2.18 -13.02 7.55
CA CYS A 147 1.53 -12.00 6.76
C CYS A 147 1.88 -10.62 7.33
N VAL A 148 2.58 -9.82 6.53
CA VAL A 148 2.96 -8.45 6.92
C VAL A 148 1.73 -7.56 6.89
N PHE A 149 1.01 -7.57 5.78
CA PHE A 149 -0.32 -6.98 5.66
C PHE A 149 -1.16 -7.68 4.60
N GLU A 150 -2.45 -7.70 4.80
CA GLU A 150 -3.50 -8.06 3.83
C GLU A 150 -4.40 -6.87 3.50
N ASP A 151 -4.19 -5.78 4.23
CA ASP A 151 -4.82 -4.49 4.02
C ASP A 151 -3.76 -3.39 4.12
N ALA A 152 -3.44 -2.77 2.99
CA ALA A 152 -2.46 -1.68 2.94
C ALA A 152 -2.94 -0.41 3.67
N GLN A 153 -4.24 -0.30 3.99
CA GLN A 153 -4.80 0.86 4.69
C GLN A 153 -4.18 1.08 6.06
N ILE A 154 -3.86 -0.02 6.79
CA ILE A 154 -3.23 0.07 8.11
C ILE A 154 -1.88 0.79 8.00
N TRP A 155 -1.07 0.39 7.02
CA TRP A 155 0.24 0.99 6.77
C TRP A 155 0.13 2.39 6.18
N ALA A 156 -0.81 2.61 5.25
CA ALA A 156 -1.07 3.93 4.69
C ALA A 156 -1.47 4.94 5.77
N SER A 157 -2.37 4.55 6.67
CA SER A 157 -2.81 5.39 7.80
C SER A 157 -1.66 5.70 8.76
N PHE A 158 -0.82 4.72 9.08
CA PHE A 158 0.34 4.92 9.95
C PHE A 158 1.33 5.93 9.38
N PHE A 159 1.63 5.84 8.08
CA PHE A 159 2.56 6.73 7.39
C PHE A 159 1.93 8.01 6.84
N ASN A 160 0.64 8.25 7.10
CA ASN A 160 -0.11 9.39 6.60
C ASN A 160 -0.03 9.54 5.07
N THR A 161 -0.26 8.43 4.37
CA THR A 161 -0.27 8.32 2.91
C THR A 161 -1.49 7.54 2.43
N ILE A 162 -1.51 7.17 1.15
CA ILE A 162 -2.58 6.40 0.52
C ILE A 162 -2.16 4.95 0.26
N GLU A 163 -3.12 4.03 0.23
CA GLU A 163 -2.89 2.60 -0.02
C GLU A 163 -2.14 2.36 -1.32
N TYR A 164 -2.41 3.20 -2.33
CA TYR A 164 -1.77 3.06 -3.63
C TYR A 164 -0.25 3.26 -3.55
N GLU A 165 0.22 4.19 -2.72
CA GLU A 165 1.66 4.38 -2.51
C GLU A 165 2.31 3.15 -1.88
N ILE A 166 1.68 2.56 -0.86
CA ILE A 166 2.17 1.32 -0.23
C ILE A 166 2.29 0.20 -1.25
N LEU A 167 1.27 0.03 -2.10
CA LEU A 167 1.19 -1.08 -3.05
C LEU A 167 2.16 -0.94 -4.23
N VAL A 168 2.27 0.25 -4.82
CA VAL A 168 3.09 0.45 -6.03
C VAL A 168 4.58 0.56 -5.74
N LYS A 169 4.96 0.84 -4.50
CA LYS A 169 6.36 0.87 -4.07
C LYS A 169 6.97 -0.52 -3.86
N LEU A 170 6.14 -1.56 -3.69
CA LEU A 170 6.65 -2.91 -3.48
C LEU A 170 7.56 -3.34 -4.64
N SER A 171 8.76 -3.76 -4.30
CA SER A 171 9.80 -4.15 -5.25
C SER A 171 9.29 -5.20 -6.25
N PRO A 172 9.58 -5.07 -7.55
CA PRO A 172 9.25 -6.08 -8.54
C PRO A 172 10.01 -7.40 -8.32
N PHE A 173 11.08 -7.39 -7.51
CA PHE A 173 11.86 -8.59 -7.18
C PHE A 173 11.23 -9.45 -6.09
N ILE A 174 10.24 -8.97 -5.34
CA ILE A 174 9.48 -9.82 -4.43
C ILE A 174 8.69 -10.84 -5.27
N PRO A 175 8.87 -12.16 -5.04
CA PRO A 175 8.12 -13.18 -5.79
C PRO A 175 6.61 -13.00 -5.67
N ARG A 176 5.90 -13.12 -6.79
CA ARG A 176 4.43 -13.06 -6.86
C ARG A 176 3.88 -14.47 -7.01
N VAL A 177 2.94 -14.82 -6.13
CA VAL A 177 2.24 -16.12 -6.16
C VAL A 177 0.76 -15.85 -6.33
N LEU A 178 0.16 -16.42 -7.34
CA LEU A 178 -1.31 -16.40 -7.52
C LEU A 178 -1.94 -17.49 -6.64
N ILE A 179 -3.00 -17.15 -5.92
CA ILE A 179 -3.73 -18.04 -5.01
C ILE A 179 -5.23 -18.02 -5.33
#